data_92250484b983ca5a32ad4f63c06fc778
#
_entry.id   92250484b983ca5a32ad4f63c06fc778
#
_cell.length_a   1.000
_cell.length_b   1.000
_cell.length_c   1.000
_cell.angle_alpha   90.00
_cell.angle_beta   90.00
_cell.angle_gamma   90.00
#
_symmetry.space_group_name_H-M   'P 1'
#
loop_
_entity.id
_entity.type
_entity.pdbx_description
1 polymer ?
#
loop_
_entity_poly.entity_id
_entity_poly.type
_entity_poly.pdbx_seq_one_letter_code
_entity_poly.pdbx_strand_id
1 'polypeptide(L)'
;MRRKLIISNAFLVFFSLLLLFITSLVVIVAINNNNSKAEAKGYLYIACEIFDGDNATQTVTALKKANADMRITIIDLQGSVVIDTSDVEEFESHFDRPEIQNPGKVFMRYSKTLEIQMLYVAQLDDGYFVRVAIPLHSINAIVNWYSLIGLLSLVVILGLSILLSTSLSKRTLAPINQVIGQLGNIVNTKNYYGIDSVETLIEEINSIKAEINTKIMAIKQEKDKLDYIINDMKQGLIVISEERNIMLINAYIANILNFKQEDVIDKNYLYLIRNQEIQAAIEAAFANQKVKVVDLVLQGRIYLLSFNLIENSWIGRGVVVSVLDVTEQRKVEKVKREFFANASHELKSPLTSILGYQQMILEGIIDDEQAVKEATAKTIKEAMRMDQIIIEMLELSKLESGIQFVDEDVFLPKIVEEIIEQYHQELARKEITVHLDLAEVTKHINRTLAIELIRNLIDNAIKYNKIKGMITITLNEQKLVIRDTGIGIPEADISRVFERFYRVDKAKSKEQGGTGLGLAIVKHICGLYGYQINLQSVVDKQTTITIIFK
;
A
#
# COMPACT_ATOMS: atom_id res chain seq x y z
N MET A 1 -38.10 -38.90 -6.98
CA MET A 1 -36.75 -38.51 -6.57
C MET A 1 -36.25 -37.26 -7.32
N ARG A 2 -36.40 -37.25 -8.69
CA ARG A 2 -35.92 -36.16 -9.59
C ARG A 2 -36.39 -34.75 -9.20
N ARG A 3 -37.71 -34.54 -8.94
CA ARG A 3 -38.26 -33.24 -8.53
C ARG A 3 -37.70 -32.75 -7.19
N LYS A 4 -37.55 -33.66 -6.21
CA LYS A 4 -37.00 -33.30 -4.90
C LYS A 4 -35.52 -32.88 -4.97
N LEU A 5 -34.73 -33.54 -5.83
CA LEU A 5 -33.31 -33.23 -6.00
C LEU A 5 -33.09 -31.90 -6.73
N ILE A 6 -33.91 -31.64 -7.77
CA ILE A 6 -33.86 -30.35 -8.48
C ILE A 6 -34.26 -29.19 -7.54
N ILE A 7 -35.32 -29.40 -6.76
CA ILE A 7 -35.79 -28.41 -5.80
C ILE A 7 -34.74 -28.19 -4.68
N SER A 8 -34.16 -29.26 -4.16
CA SER A 8 -33.15 -29.19 -3.10
C SER A 8 -31.88 -28.45 -3.56
N ASN A 9 -31.37 -28.76 -4.75
CA ASN A 9 -30.20 -28.09 -5.30
C ASN A 9 -30.47 -26.62 -5.64
N ALA A 10 -31.65 -26.33 -6.23
CA ALA A 10 -32.06 -24.96 -6.49
C ALA A 10 -32.20 -24.15 -5.18
N PHE A 11 -32.71 -24.78 -4.15
CA PHE A 11 -32.88 -24.17 -2.81
C PHE A 11 -31.52 -23.88 -2.16
N LEU A 12 -30.58 -24.82 -2.25
CA LEU A 12 -29.24 -24.67 -1.67
C LEU A 12 -28.43 -23.57 -2.39
N VAL A 13 -28.51 -23.51 -3.72
CA VAL A 13 -27.89 -22.44 -4.50
C VAL A 13 -28.55 -21.09 -4.21
N PHE A 14 -29.88 -21.05 -4.12
CA PHE A 14 -30.60 -19.82 -3.79
C PHE A 14 -30.20 -19.29 -2.42
N PHE A 15 -30.16 -20.13 -1.39
CA PHE A 15 -29.78 -19.70 -0.04
C PHE A 15 -28.32 -19.27 0.07
N SER A 16 -27.41 -19.97 -0.58
CA SER A 16 -26.00 -19.60 -0.56
C SER A 16 -25.76 -18.26 -1.24
N LEU A 17 -26.42 -17.99 -2.35
CA LEU A 17 -26.34 -16.72 -3.06
C LEU A 17 -27.03 -15.57 -2.29
N LEU A 18 -28.17 -15.86 -1.68
CA LEU A 18 -28.87 -14.89 -0.83
C LEU A 18 -28.01 -14.48 0.36
N LEU A 19 -27.36 -15.45 1.02
CA LEU A 19 -26.45 -15.18 2.13
C LEU A 19 -25.26 -14.33 1.67
N LEU A 20 -24.67 -14.66 0.53
CA LEU A 20 -23.54 -13.93 -0.06
C LEU A 20 -23.94 -12.50 -0.45
N PHE A 21 -25.15 -12.34 -0.97
CA PHE A 21 -25.70 -11.04 -1.29
C PHE A 21 -25.94 -10.20 -0.04
N ILE A 22 -26.56 -10.79 1.01
CA ILE A 22 -26.81 -10.10 2.28
C ILE A 22 -25.48 -9.70 2.94
N THR A 23 -24.51 -10.61 3.00
CA THR A 23 -23.20 -10.29 3.58
C THR A 23 -22.46 -9.20 2.81
N SER A 24 -22.50 -9.24 1.47
CA SER A 24 -21.93 -8.20 0.62
C SER A 24 -22.59 -6.84 0.87
N LEU A 25 -23.92 -6.81 0.98
CA LEU A 25 -24.66 -5.61 1.27
C LEU A 25 -24.30 -5.02 2.65
N VAL A 26 -24.22 -5.87 3.67
CA VAL A 26 -23.82 -5.47 5.03
C VAL A 26 -22.40 -4.90 5.03
N VAL A 27 -21.47 -5.55 4.32
CA VAL A 27 -20.08 -5.09 4.21
C VAL A 27 -20.00 -3.75 3.50
N ILE A 28 -20.71 -3.57 2.39
CA ILE A 28 -20.74 -2.30 1.65
C ILE A 28 -21.28 -1.17 2.54
N VAL A 29 -22.39 -1.42 3.24
CA VAL A 29 -22.96 -0.44 4.16
C VAL A 29 -22.00 -0.12 5.32
N ALA A 30 -21.33 -1.15 5.87
CA ALA A 30 -20.37 -0.97 6.96
C ALA A 30 -19.13 -0.19 6.52
N ILE A 31 -18.57 -0.52 5.35
CA ILE A 31 -17.40 0.19 4.78
C ILE A 31 -17.76 1.65 4.53
N ASN A 32 -18.89 1.90 3.87
CA ASN A 32 -19.30 3.26 3.57
C ASN A 32 -19.56 4.08 4.85
N ASN A 33 -20.21 3.49 5.84
CA ASN A 33 -20.45 4.15 7.13
C ASN A 33 -19.12 4.44 7.87
N ASN A 34 -18.15 3.53 7.80
CA ASN A 34 -16.83 3.75 8.38
C ASN A 34 -16.03 4.82 7.63
N ASN A 35 -16.10 4.82 6.30
CA ASN A 35 -15.45 5.83 5.47
C ASN A 35 -16.03 7.22 5.75
N SER A 36 -17.37 7.33 5.80
CA SER A 36 -18.04 8.60 6.12
C SER A 36 -17.69 9.10 7.54
N LYS A 37 -17.57 8.18 8.52
CA LYS A 37 -17.10 8.55 9.87
C LYS A 37 -15.65 9.00 9.90
N ALA A 38 -14.77 8.35 9.11
CA ALA A 38 -13.37 8.73 9.00
C ALA A 38 -13.23 10.09 8.31
N GLU A 39 -14.02 10.33 7.28
CA GLU A 39 -14.08 11.60 6.56
C GLU A 39 -14.55 12.75 7.49
N ALA A 40 -15.63 12.53 8.27
CA ALA A 40 -16.08 13.51 9.25
C ALA A 40 -14.98 13.88 10.27
N LYS A 41 -14.23 12.88 10.75
CA LYS A 41 -13.08 13.10 11.65
C LYS A 41 -11.92 13.82 10.97
N GLY A 42 -11.66 13.50 9.70
CA GLY A 42 -10.64 14.17 8.91
C GLY A 42 -10.93 15.66 8.75
N TYR A 43 -12.17 16.00 8.42
CA TYR A 43 -12.61 17.40 8.34
C TYR A 43 -12.57 18.11 9.69
N LEU A 44 -12.92 17.41 10.78
CA LEU A 44 -12.81 17.98 12.12
C LEU A 44 -11.34 18.30 12.47
N TYR A 45 -10.42 17.38 12.17
CA TYR A 45 -9.00 17.59 12.41
C TYR A 45 -8.50 18.83 11.65
N ILE A 46 -8.83 18.94 10.36
CA ILE A 46 -8.48 20.11 9.53
C ILE A 46 -9.14 21.38 10.11
N ALA A 47 -10.39 21.28 10.55
CA ALA A 47 -11.09 22.41 11.13
C ALA A 47 -10.40 22.93 12.40
N CYS A 48 -9.97 22.04 13.28
CA CYS A 48 -9.23 22.40 14.50
C CYS A 48 -7.82 22.93 14.18
N GLU A 49 -7.13 22.37 13.18
CA GLU A 49 -5.77 22.83 12.82
C GLU A 49 -5.77 24.24 12.23
N ILE A 50 -6.86 24.64 11.55
CA ILE A 50 -7.01 25.98 10.95
C ILE A 50 -7.65 26.95 11.92
N PHE A 51 -8.36 26.43 12.92
CA PHE A 51 -9.07 27.25 13.90
C PHE A 51 -8.08 27.91 14.88
N ASP A 52 -8.13 29.24 14.88
CA ASP A 52 -7.46 30.09 15.87
C ASP A 52 -8.56 31.01 16.41
N GLY A 53 -8.75 31.05 17.70
CA GLY A 53 -9.89 31.68 18.38
C GLY A 53 -10.34 33.04 17.82
N ASP A 54 -9.39 33.81 17.25
CA ASP A 54 -9.64 35.11 16.63
C ASP A 54 -10.10 35.04 15.16
N ASN A 55 -10.00 33.87 14.50
CA ASN A 55 -10.21 33.73 13.03
C ASN A 55 -11.39 32.80 12.64
N ALA A 56 -12.36 32.63 13.52
CA ALA A 56 -13.49 31.73 13.32
C ALA A 56 -14.21 31.90 11.98
N THR A 57 -14.40 33.14 11.50
CA THR A 57 -15.06 33.43 10.22
C THR A 57 -14.22 32.98 9.02
N GLN A 58 -12.89 33.11 9.08
CA GLN A 58 -12.00 32.69 8.01
C GLN A 58 -11.91 31.15 7.94
N THR A 59 -11.85 30.48 9.07
CA THR A 59 -11.87 29.02 9.17
C THR A 59 -13.12 28.43 8.55
N VAL A 60 -14.29 28.94 8.94
CA VAL A 60 -15.58 28.52 8.39
C VAL A 60 -15.67 28.75 6.88
N THR A 61 -15.20 29.92 6.40
CA THR A 61 -15.22 30.27 4.98
C THR A 61 -14.25 29.39 4.15
N ALA A 62 -13.05 29.13 4.65
CA ALA A 62 -12.05 28.29 3.97
C ALA A 62 -12.54 26.85 3.81
N LEU A 63 -13.13 26.29 4.84
CA LEU A 63 -13.61 24.92 4.85
C LEU A 63 -14.92 24.74 4.05
N LYS A 64 -15.81 25.71 4.06
CA LYS A 64 -17.01 25.72 3.19
C LYS A 64 -16.63 25.73 1.71
N LYS A 65 -15.52 26.37 1.38
CA LYS A 65 -14.97 26.37 0.00
C LYS A 65 -14.38 25.02 -0.42
N ALA A 66 -13.89 24.22 0.56
CA ALA A 66 -13.36 22.89 0.32
C ALA A 66 -14.47 21.83 0.13
N ASN A 67 -15.59 21.97 0.84
CA ASN A 67 -16.74 21.09 0.68
C ASN A 67 -18.02 21.89 0.96
N ALA A 68 -18.78 22.16 -0.10
CA ALA A 68 -19.98 22.99 -0.03
C ALA A 68 -21.12 22.37 0.80
N ASP A 69 -21.15 21.04 0.91
CA ASP A 69 -22.19 20.29 1.62
C ASP A 69 -21.87 20.11 3.13
N MET A 70 -20.68 20.51 3.54
CA MET A 70 -20.24 20.41 4.93
C MET A 70 -20.80 21.58 5.74
N ARG A 71 -21.30 21.28 6.91
CA ARG A 71 -21.71 22.28 7.90
C ARG A 71 -20.69 22.35 9.01
N ILE A 72 -20.24 23.55 9.31
CA ILE A 72 -19.33 23.82 10.41
C ILE A 72 -20.03 24.80 11.35
N THR A 73 -19.92 24.47 12.63
CA THR A 73 -20.51 25.31 13.69
C THR A 73 -19.44 25.48 14.77
N ILE A 74 -19.17 26.70 15.14
CA ILE A 74 -18.34 27.03 16.31
C ILE A 74 -19.26 27.42 17.45
N ILE A 75 -19.08 26.78 18.58
CA ILE A 75 -19.96 26.85 19.72
C ILE A 75 -19.11 27.21 20.96
N ASP A 76 -19.56 28.14 21.75
CA ASP A 76 -18.89 28.51 22.99
C ASP A 76 -19.07 27.45 24.09
N LEU A 77 -18.37 27.62 25.22
CA LEU A 77 -18.47 26.71 26.36
C LEU A 77 -19.87 26.71 27.02
N GLN A 78 -20.70 27.70 26.74
CA GLN A 78 -22.06 27.80 27.23
C GLN A 78 -23.09 27.13 26.30
N GLY A 79 -22.60 26.64 25.14
CA GLY A 79 -23.43 25.98 24.14
C GLY A 79 -24.08 26.92 23.13
N SER A 80 -23.71 28.22 23.14
CA SER A 80 -24.22 29.20 22.20
C SER A 80 -23.42 29.11 20.89
N VAL A 81 -24.08 29.21 19.75
CA VAL A 81 -23.44 29.18 18.45
C VAL A 81 -22.83 30.55 18.17
N VAL A 82 -21.50 30.55 17.98
CA VAL A 82 -20.74 31.76 17.61
C VAL A 82 -20.81 31.98 16.11
N ILE A 83 -20.59 30.92 15.33
CA ILE A 83 -20.67 30.96 13.87
C ILE A 83 -21.18 29.61 13.36
N ASP A 84 -22.01 29.66 12.33
CA ASP A 84 -22.48 28.47 11.61
C ASP A 84 -22.48 28.74 10.10
N THR A 85 -22.23 27.70 9.32
CA THR A 85 -22.27 27.78 7.85
C THR A 85 -23.68 27.84 7.28
N SER A 86 -24.71 27.60 8.08
CA SER A 86 -26.12 27.71 7.66
C SER A 86 -26.64 29.11 7.95
N ASP A 87 -27.47 29.62 7.04
CA ASP A 87 -28.08 30.98 7.13
C ASP A 87 -29.27 31.03 8.11
N VAL A 88 -29.22 30.33 9.23
CA VAL A 88 -30.28 30.31 10.24
C VAL A 88 -29.98 31.34 11.31
N GLU A 89 -30.86 32.28 11.51
CA GLU A 89 -30.67 33.43 12.41
C GLU A 89 -30.92 33.14 13.90
N GLU A 90 -31.60 32.04 14.26
CA GLU A 90 -31.82 31.65 15.65
C GLU A 90 -31.34 30.21 15.91
N PHE A 91 -30.41 30.08 16.83
CA PHE A 91 -29.89 28.78 17.28
C PHE A 91 -30.32 28.53 18.72
N GLU A 92 -31.04 27.41 18.97
CA GLU A 92 -31.18 26.86 20.32
C GLU A 92 -29.81 26.47 20.89
N SER A 93 -29.67 26.50 22.21
CA SER A 93 -28.41 26.03 22.84
C SER A 93 -28.10 24.60 22.37
N HIS A 94 -26.84 24.41 22.00
CA HIS A 94 -26.34 23.13 21.48
C HIS A 94 -25.64 22.29 22.55
N PHE A 95 -25.67 22.71 23.82
CA PHE A 95 -24.97 22.02 24.91
C PHE A 95 -25.45 20.57 25.11
N ASP A 96 -26.75 20.30 24.91
CA ASP A 96 -27.33 18.97 25.06
C ASP A 96 -27.05 18.02 23.87
N ARG A 97 -26.33 18.48 22.89
CA ARG A 97 -26.02 17.66 21.72
C ARG A 97 -25.02 16.56 22.04
N PRO A 98 -25.28 15.29 21.65
CA PRO A 98 -24.41 14.16 22.02
C PRO A 98 -22.98 14.30 21.51
N GLU A 99 -22.77 14.96 20.37
CA GLU A 99 -21.45 15.25 19.82
C GLU A 99 -20.67 16.29 20.64
N ILE A 100 -21.35 17.17 21.33
CA ILE A 100 -20.75 18.17 22.24
C ILE A 100 -20.42 17.53 23.60
N GLN A 101 -21.33 16.70 24.11
CA GLN A 101 -21.12 15.97 25.37
C GLN A 101 -20.04 14.87 25.26
N ASN A 102 -19.76 14.37 24.07
CA ASN A 102 -18.75 13.35 23.82
C ASN A 102 -17.83 13.77 22.67
N PRO A 103 -16.92 14.70 22.90
CA PRO A 103 -16.01 15.19 21.87
C PRO A 103 -15.18 14.05 21.21
N GLY A 104 -14.96 14.15 19.90
CA GLY A 104 -14.22 13.18 19.11
C GLY A 104 -15.01 11.93 18.68
N LYS A 105 -16.25 11.77 19.19
CA LYS A 105 -17.15 10.70 18.71
C LYS A 105 -18.06 11.20 17.62
N VAL A 106 -18.28 10.33 16.62
CA VAL A 106 -19.18 10.64 15.49
C VAL A 106 -20.59 10.14 15.81
N PHE A 107 -21.55 11.03 15.72
CA PHE A 107 -22.97 10.73 15.92
C PHE A 107 -23.74 10.93 14.63
N MET A 108 -24.64 10.03 14.34
CA MET A 108 -25.56 10.15 13.21
C MET A 108 -26.89 10.71 13.70
N ARG A 109 -27.35 11.79 13.09
CA ARG A 109 -28.57 12.46 13.49
C ARG A 109 -29.24 13.15 12.31
N TYR A 110 -30.55 13.23 12.34
CA TYR A 110 -31.33 13.99 11.36
C TYR A 110 -31.20 15.50 11.60
N SER A 111 -30.73 16.20 10.58
CA SER A 111 -30.67 17.66 10.60
C SER A 111 -32.07 18.25 10.32
N LYS A 112 -32.66 18.90 11.30
CA LYS A 112 -33.96 19.58 11.11
C LYS A 112 -33.89 20.76 10.14
N THR A 113 -32.68 21.36 10.02
CA THR A 113 -32.43 22.54 9.16
C THR A 113 -32.25 22.16 7.70
N LEU A 114 -31.58 21.01 7.42
CA LEU A 114 -31.28 20.57 6.06
C LEU A 114 -32.17 19.40 5.60
N GLU A 115 -33.04 18.90 6.49
CA GLU A 115 -33.95 17.77 6.27
C GLU A 115 -33.24 16.49 5.75
N ILE A 116 -31.99 16.27 6.14
CA ILE A 116 -31.19 15.10 5.78
C ILE A 116 -30.53 14.49 7.00
N GLN A 117 -30.13 13.22 6.87
CA GLN A 117 -29.26 12.56 7.86
C GLN A 117 -27.84 13.08 7.72
N MET A 118 -27.24 13.46 8.84
CA MET A 118 -25.87 13.96 8.89
C MET A 118 -25.05 13.24 9.95
N LEU A 119 -23.76 13.16 9.71
CA LEU A 119 -22.77 12.73 10.69
C LEU A 119 -22.18 13.96 11.36
N TYR A 120 -22.37 14.03 12.66
CA TYR A 120 -21.88 15.11 13.50
C TYR A 120 -20.68 14.64 14.31
N VAL A 121 -19.66 15.46 14.37
CA VAL A 121 -18.53 15.27 15.24
C VAL A 121 -18.06 16.63 15.74
N ALA A 122 -17.66 16.72 17.01
CA ALA A 122 -17.17 17.96 17.60
C ALA A 122 -15.93 17.71 18.42
N GLN A 123 -15.12 18.72 18.58
CA GLN A 123 -13.95 18.72 19.45
C GLN A 123 -13.83 20.07 20.13
N LEU A 124 -13.33 20.06 21.35
CA LEU A 124 -12.99 21.27 22.07
C LEU A 124 -11.61 21.74 21.63
N ASP A 125 -11.51 22.96 21.16
CA ASP A 125 -10.28 23.58 20.70
C ASP A 125 -10.31 25.09 21.04
N ASP A 126 -9.24 25.62 21.58
CA ASP A 126 -9.08 27.03 22.01
C ASP A 126 -10.27 27.63 22.78
N GLY A 127 -10.92 26.80 23.62
CA GLY A 127 -12.06 27.24 24.42
C GLY A 127 -13.40 27.28 23.67
N TYR A 128 -13.46 26.75 22.46
CA TYR A 128 -14.67 26.61 21.67
C TYR A 128 -14.88 25.16 21.23
N PHE A 129 -16.11 24.73 21.03
CA PHE A 129 -16.41 23.49 20.37
C PHE A 129 -16.46 23.73 18.86
N VAL A 130 -15.50 23.18 18.15
CA VAL A 130 -15.52 23.09 16.70
C VAL A 130 -16.33 21.87 16.31
N ARG A 131 -17.49 22.06 15.71
CA ARG A 131 -18.37 20.99 15.26
C ARG A 131 -18.42 20.94 13.75
N VAL A 132 -18.18 19.77 13.22
CA VAL A 132 -18.31 19.48 11.79
C VAL A 132 -19.48 18.53 11.58
N ALA A 133 -20.28 18.79 10.56
CA ALA A 133 -21.33 17.89 10.13
C ALA A 133 -21.25 17.69 8.61
N ILE A 134 -21.26 16.45 8.19
CA ILE A 134 -21.28 16.08 6.77
C ILE A 134 -22.56 15.31 6.45
N PRO A 135 -23.16 15.53 5.26
CA PRO A 135 -24.34 14.78 4.86
C PRO A 135 -23.98 13.31 4.72
N LEU A 136 -24.79 12.46 5.31
CA LEU A 136 -24.74 11.05 4.99
C LEU A 136 -25.34 10.91 3.59
N HIS A 137 -24.48 10.92 2.57
CA HIS A 137 -24.92 10.74 1.19
C HIS A 137 -25.80 9.51 1.14
N SER A 138 -27.01 9.67 0.67
CA SER A 138 -28.02 8.60 0.73
C SER A 138 -27.48 7.38 0.00
N ILE A 139 -27.04 6.39 0.77
CA ILE A 139 -26.67 5.06 0.28
C ILE A 139 -27.78 4.47 -0.59
N ASN A 140 -28.99 5.02 -0.44
CA ASN A 140 -30.21 4.55 -1.10
C ASN A 140 -30.05 4.36 -2.61
N ALA A 141 -29.33 5.25 -3.29
CA ALA A 141 -29.12 5.09 -4.74
C ALA A 141 -28.19 3.91 -5.04
N ILE A 142 -27.06 3.80 -4.31
CA ILE A 142 -26.09 2.71 -4.49
C ILE A 142 -26.71 1.39 -4.02
N VAL A 143 -27.38 1.39 -2.89
CA VAL A 143 -28.07 0.20 -2.35
C VAL A 143 -29.21 -0.22 -3.25
N ASN A 144 -29.99 0.71 -3.81
CA ASN A 144 -31.06 0.40 -4.75
C ASN A 144 -30.55 -0.17 -6.07
N TRP A 145 -29.48 0.40 -6.65
CA TRP A 145 -28.83 -0.15 -7.84
C TRP A 145 -28.23 -1.53 -7.55
N TYR A 146 -27.55 -1.69 -6.41
CA TYR A 146 -26.97 -2.98 -6.00
C TYR A 146 -28.05 -4.02 -5.72
N SER A 147 -29.16 -3.62 -5.06
CA SER A 147 -30.27 -4.52 -4.80
C SER A 147 -30.99 -4.93 -6.10
N LEU A 148 -31.14 -4.00 -7.05
CA LEU A 148 -31.73 -4.28 -8.34
C LEU A 148 -30.86 -5.26 -9.16
N ILE A 149 -29.55 -4.98 -9.26
CA ILE A 149 -28.59 -5.84 -9.95
C ILE A 149 -28.48 -7.20 -9.26
N GLY A 150 -28.47 -7.21 -7.91
CA GLY A 150 -28.44 -8.42 -7.11
C GLY A 150 -29.71 -9.27 -7.31
N LEU A 151 -30.87 -8.65 -7.33
CA LEU A 151 -32.14 -9.34 -7.59
C LEU A 151 -32.19 -9.92 -9.02
N LEU A 152 -31.73 -9.14 -9.98
CA LEU A 152 -31.69 -9.57 -11.39
C LEU A 152 -30.69 -10.71 -11.61
N SER A 153 -29.50 -10.61 -10.99
CA SER A 153 -28.50 -11.68 -11.01
C SER A 153 -28.99 -12.95 -10.32
N LEU A 154 -29.72 -12.81 -9.20
CA LEU A 154 -30.30 -13.93 -8.45
C LEU A 154 -31.35 -14.69 -9.30
N VAL A 155 -32.20 -13.96 -10.04
CA VAL A 155 -33.19 -14.54 -10.96
C VAL A 155 -32.48 -15.27 -12.12
N VAL A 156 -31.45 -14.66 -12.71
CA VAL A 156 -30.70 -15.26 -13.81
C VAL A 156 -29.98 -16.53 -13.36
N ILE A 157 -29.31 -16.49 -12.21
CA ILE A 157 -28.58 -17.63 -11.68
C ILE A 157 -29.53 -18.75 -11.24
N LEU A 158 -30.71 -18.40 -10.68
CA LEU A 158 -31.75 -19.38 -10.35
C LEU A 158 -32.27 -20.08 -11.61
N GLY A 159 -32.52 -19.32 -12.69
CA GLY A 159 -32.90 -19.87 -13.99
C GLY A 159 -31.82 -20.79 -14.56
N LEU A 160 -30.55 -20.35 -14.51
CA LEU A 160 -29.40 -21.14 -14.96
C LEU A 160 -29.20 -22.41 -14.11
N SER A 161 -29.38 -22.30 -12.78
CA SER A 161 -29.31 -23.44 -11.85
C SER A 161 -30.39 -24.49 -12.15
N ILE A 162 -31.63 -24.07 -12.44
CA ILE A 162 -32.72 -24.97 -12.80
C ILE A 162 -32.43 -25.63 -14.18
N LEU A 163 -31.96 -24.88 -15.17
CA LEU A 163 -31.58 -25.41 -16.47
C LEU A 163 -30.41 -26.41 -16.35
N LEU A 164 -29.36 -26.04 -15.62
CA LEU A 164 -28.24 -26.93 -15.35
C LEU A 164 -28.67 -28.17 -14.55
N SER A 165 -29.49 -28.02 -13.51
CA SER A 165 -29.98 -29.12 -12.68
C SER A 165 -30.89 -30.06 -13.46
N THR A 166 -31.74 -29.53 -14.36
CA THR A 166 -32.57 -30.36 -15.26
C THR A 166 -31.73 -31.08 -16.31
N SER A 167 -30.71 -30.41 -16.86
CA SER A 167 -29.80 -31.01 -17.84
C SER A 167 -28.91 -32.09 -17.19
N LEU A 168 -28.31 -31.78 -16.04
CA LEU A 168 -27.53 -32.75 -15.23
C LEU A 168 -28.40 -33.91 -14.76
N SER A 169 -29.61 -33.65 -14.28
CA SER A 169 -30.54 -34.70 -13.84
C SER A 169 -30.99 -35.60 -15.00
N LYS A 170 -31.14 -35.04 -16.21
CA LYS A 170 -31.40 -35.86 -17.38
C LYS A 170 -30.19 -36.73 -17.76
N ARG A 171 -28.98 -36.19 -17.67
CA ARG A 171 -27.74 -36.90 -18.03
C ARG A 171 -27.32 -37.94 -16.99
N THR A 172 -27.54 -37.67 -15.68
CA THR A 172 -27.06 -38.56 -14.60
C THR A 172 -28.12 -39.57 -14.13
N LEU A 173 -29.42 -39.20 -14.10
CA LEU A 173 -30.47 -40.08 -13.60
C LEU A 173 -31.12 -40.91 -14.71
N ALA A 174 -31.01 -40.55 -15.99
CA ALA A 174 -31.53 -41.37 -17.08
C ALA A 174 -30.86 -42.76 -17.15
N PRO A 175 -29.51 -42.87 -17.03
CA PRO A 175 -28.86 -44.19 -16.98
C PRO A 175 -29.21 -44.95 -15.73
N ILE A 176 -29.28 -44.28 -14.57
CA ILE A 176 -29.64 -44.91 -13.28
C ILE A 176 -31.09 -45.43 -13.31
N ASN A 177 -32.01 -44.61 -13.86
CA ASN A 177 -33.40 -45.05 -14.03
C ASN A 177 -33.53 -46.19 -15.07
N GLN A 178 -32.64 -46.18 -16.07
CA GLN A 178 -32.58 -47.29 -17.03
C GLN A 178 -32.07 -48.59 -16.39
N VAL A 179 -31.02 -48.48 -15.52
CA VAL A 179 -30.51 -49.61 -14.72
C VAL A 179 -31.52 -50.04 -13.68
N ILE A 180 -32.17 -49.10 -12.98
CA ILE A 180 -33.25 -49.42 -12.01
C ILE A 180 -34.48 -50.00 -12.75
N GLY A 181 -34.80 -49.48 -13.94
CA GLY A 181 -35.87 -50.07 -14.80
C GLY A 181 -35.53 -51.48 -15.27
N GLN A 182 -34.27 -51.69 -15.62
CA GLN A 182 -33.79 -53.03 -16.00
C GLN A 182 -33.71 -53.97 -14.80
N LEU A 183 -33.24 -53.51 -13.66
CA LEU A 183 -33.28 -54.26 -12.37
C LEU A 183 -34.73 -54.50 -11.92
N GLY A 184 -35.62 -53.55 -12.05
CA GLY A 184 -37.04 -53.67 -11.76
C GLY A 184 -37.74 -54.71 -12.67
N ASN A 185 -37.35 -54.77 -13.94
CA ASN A 185 -37.81 -55.79 -14.84
C ASN A 185 -37.25 -57.19 -14.52
N ILE A 186 -36.03 -57.25 -13.96
CA ILE A 186 -35.41 -58.53 -13.53
C ILE A 186 -36.06 -59.05 -12.24
N VAL A 187 -36.49 -58.16 -11.36
CA VAL A 187 -37.07 -58.54 -10.04
C VAL A 187 -38.58 -58.83 -10.13
N ASN A 188 -39.27 -58.29 -11.14
CA ASN A 188 -40.74 -58.35 -11.19
C ASN A 188 -41.28 -59.18 -12.34
N THR A 189 -40.48 -59.91 -13.10
CA THR A 189 -40.99 -60.80 -14.12
C THR A 189 -40.86 -62.25 -13.69
N LYS A 190 -41.98 -62.81 -13.29
CA LYS A 190 -42.29 -64.24 -13.37
C LYS A 190 -42.28 -64.76 -14.80
N ASN A 191 -41.29 -64.48 -15.61
CA ASN A 191 -41.08 -65.13 -16.88
C ASN A 191 -39.60 -65.09 -17.27
N TYR A 192 -38.94 -66.14 -16.90
CA TYR A 192 -37.67 -66.52 -17.51
C TYR A 192 -37.90 -66.82 -18.99
N TYR A 193 -37.62 -65.91 -19.86
CA TYR A 193 -37.43 -66.18 -21.28
C TYR A 193 -36.15 -65.51 -21.76
N GLY A 194 -35.20 -66.34 -22.16
CA GLY A 194 -34.12 -65.95 -23.05
C GLY A 194 -32.82 -65.58 -22.40
N ILE A 195 -31.89 -66.47 -22.53
CA ILE A 195 -30.46 -66.31 -22.24
C ILE A 195 -29.83 -65.41 -23.30
N ASP A 196 -30.20 -64.14 -23.30
CA ASP A 196 -29.45 -63.09 -23.97
C ASP A 196 -28.80 -62.15 -22.95
N SER A 197 -28.90 -62.50 -21.64
CA SER A 197 -28.62 -61.60 -20.57
C SER A 197 -27.15 -61.61 -20.05
N VAL A 198 -26.35 -62.57 -20.47
CA VAL A 198 -24.94 -62.65 -19.97
C VAL A 198 -24.04 -61.74 -20.78
N GLU A 199 -24.25 -61.60 -22.07
CA GLU A 199 -23.51 -60.65 -22.90
C GLU A 199 -23.85 -59.20 -22.55
N THR A 200 -25.15 -58.90 -22.38
CA THR A 200 -25.58 -57.58 -21.89
C THR A 200 -25.07 -57.27 -20.47
N LEU A 201 -25.04 -58.28 -19.59
CA LEU A 201 -24.46 -58.09 -18.25
C LEU A 201 -22.95 -57.88 -18.28
N ILE A 202 -22.25 -58.54 -19.18
CA ILE A 202 -20.81 -58.32 -19.40
C ILE A 202 -20.56 -56.94 -20.03
N GLU A 203 -21.38 -56.53 -20.99
CA GLU A 203 -21.31 -55.18 -21.57
C GLU A 203 -21.60 -54.08 -20.51
N GLU A 204 -22.61 -54.29 -19.66
CA GLU A 204 -22.91 -53.38 -18.54
C GLU A 204 -21.78 -53.35 -17.49
N ILE A 205 -21.25 -54.55 -17.11
CA ILE A 205 -20.07 -54.58 -16.19
C ILE A 205 -18.87 -53.92 -16.83
N ASN A 206 -18.65 -54.11 -18.12
CA ASN A 206 -17.55 -53.42 -18.83
C ASN A 206 -17.79 -51.90 -18.93
N SER A 207 -19.05 -51.49 -19.13
CA SER A 207 -19.39 -50.06 -19.11
C SER A 207 -19.23 -49.43 -17.74
N ILE A 208 -19.66 -50.14 -16.67
CA ILE A 208 -19.45 -49.71 -15.29
C ILE A 208 -17.95 -49.67 -14.94
N LYS A 209 -17.18 -50.68 -15.39
CA LYS A 209 -15.73 -50.70 -15.20
C LYS A 209 -15.05 -49.56 -15.95
N ALA A 210 -15.49 -49.25 -17.18
CA ALA A 210 -15.00 -48.12 -17.95
C ALA A 210 -15.34 -46.79 -17.28
N GLU A 211 -16.57 -46.67 -16.75
CA GLU A 211 -17.00 -45.45 -16.02
C GLU A 211 -16.23 -45.27 -14.70
N ILE A 212 -16.05 -46.35 -13.95
CA ILE A 212 -15.23 -46.33 -12.72
C ILE A 212 -13.78 -45.91 -13.05
N ASN A 213 -13.20 -46.48 -14.08
CA ASN A 213 -11.85 -46.10 -14.53
C ASN A 213 -11.77 -44.62 -14.95
N THR A 214 -12.79 -44.15 -15.65
CA THR A 214 -12.88 -42.73 -16.05
C THR A 214 -12.99 -41.82 -14.80
N LYS A 215 -13.81 -42.21 -13.83
CA LYS A 215 -13.93 -41.46 -12.56
C LYS A 215 -12.63 -41.51 -11.74
N ILE A 216 -11.98 -42.66 -11.67
CA ILE A 216 -10.67 -42.81 -11.01
C ILE A 216 -9.63 -41.91 -11.70
N MET A 217 -9.61 -41.90 -13.05
CA MET A 217 -8.73 -40.99 -13.79
C MET A 217 -9.06 -39.52 -13.54
N ALA A 218 -10.34 -39.15 -13.50
CA ALA A 218 -10.75 -37.80 -13.19
C ALA A 218 -10.35 -37.38 -11.77
N ILE A 219 -10.58 -38.23 -10.77
CA ILE A 219 -10.15 -37.98 -9.40
C ILE A 219 -8.62 -37.89 -9.30
N LYS A 220 -7.91 -38.76 -10.02
CA LYS A 220 -6.45 -38.71 -10.08
C LYS A 220 -5.95 -37.41 -10.71
N GLN A 221 -6.56 -37.01 -11.83
CA GLN A 221 -6.24 -35.73 -12.49
C GLN A 221 -6.53 -34.52 -11.58
N GLU A 222 -7.64 -34.56 -10.86
CA GLU A 222 -7.98 -33.49 -9.91
C GLU A 222 -7.00 -33.45 -8.72
N LYS A 223 -6.62 -34.63 -8.20
CA LYS A 223 -5.56 -34.73 -7.19
C LYS A 223 -4.23 -34.21 -7.72
N ASP A 224 -3.81 -34.70 -8.89
CA ASP A 224 -2.54 -34.27 -9.51
C ASP A 224 -2.53 -32.75 -9.75
N LYS A 225 -3.68 -32.18 -10.14
CA LYS A 225 -3.86 -30.72 -10.30
C LYS A 225 -3.73 -29.99 -8.98
N LEU A 226 -4.32 -30.50 -7.90
CA LEU A 226 -4.19 -29.91 -6.55
C LEU A 226 -2.74 -30.01 -6.06
N ASP A 227 -2.12 -31.15 -6.22
CA ASP A 227 -0.71 -31.39 -5.86
C ASP A 227 0.20 -30.45 -6.66
N TYR A 228 -0.06 -30.24 -7.95
CA TYR A 228 0.67 -29.27 -8.77
C TYR A 228 0.48 -27.84 -8.25
N ILE A 229 -0.76 -27.42 -7.97
CA ILE A 229 -1.05 -26.07 -7.46
C ILE A 229 -0.32 -25.84 -6.13
N ILE A 230 -0.42 -26.78 -5.20
CA ILE A 230 0.20 -26.67 -3.86
C ILE A 230 1.72 -26.60 -3.97
N ASN A 231 2.31 -27.37 -4.87
CA ASN A 231 3.78 -27.43 -5.03
C ASN A 231 4.36 -26.28 -5.86
N ASP A 232 3.58 -25.71 -6.81
CA ASP A 232 4.02 -24.57 -7.64
C ASP A 232 3.76 -23.21 -6.97
N MET A 233 3.02 -23.19 -5.84
CA MET A 233 2.83 -21.97 -5.07
C MET A 233 4.17 -21.43 -4.56
N LYS A 234 4.42 -20.13 -4.77
CA LYS A 234 5.57 -19.40 -4.20
C LYS A 234 5.39 -19.06 -2.71
N GLN A 235 4.58 -19.85 -2.04
CA GLN A 235 4.29 -19.73 -0.62
C GLN A 235 4.46 -21.11 0.03
N GLY A 236 5.16 -21.13 1.14
CA GLY A 236 5.32 -22.35 1.93
C GLY A 236 4.05 -22.73 2.66
N LEU A 237 3.75 -24.03 2.67
CA LEU A 237 2.62 -24.60 3.37
C LEU A 237 3.07 -25.82 4.15
N ILE A 238 2.77 -25.84 5.46
CA ILE A 238 2.94 -26.99 6.34
C ILE A 238 1.61 -27.21 7.06
N VAL A 239 1.10 -28.44 7.05
CA VAL A 239 -0.08 -28.83 7.81
C VAL A 239 0.35 -29.81 8.90
N ILE A 240 0.00 -29.49 10.13
CA ILE A 240 0.36 -30.25 11.33
C ILE A 240 -0.92 -30.83 11.93
N SER A 241 -0.95 -32.14 12.16
CA SER A 241 -2.09 -32.83 12.77
C SER A 241 -2.22 -32.54 14.28
N GLU A 242 -3.30 -32.99 14.89
CA GLU A 242 -3.52 -32.90 16.34
C GLU A 242 -2.46 -33.67 17.15
N GLU A 243 -1.92 -34.77 16.58
CA GLU A 243 -0.82 -35.55 17.15
C GLU A 243 0.55 -34.89 16.95
N ARG A 244 0.59 -33.65 16.42
CA ARG A 244 1.83 -32.88 16.15
C ARG A 244 2.68 -33.46 15.03
N ASN A 245 2.12 -34.30 14.15
CA ASN A 245 2.81 -34.83 12.98
C ASN A 245 2.58 -33.94 11.73
N ILE A 246 3.54 -33.88 10.86
CA ILE A 246 3.45 -33.16 9.60
C ILE A 246 2.60 -34.01 8.64
N MET A 247 1.40 -33.53 8.30
CA MET A 247 0.51 -34.17 7.34
C MET A 247 0.85 -33.77 5.89
N LEU A 248 1.26 -32.53 5.70
CA LEU A 248 1.57 -31.98 4.40
C LEU A 248 2.66 -30.93 4.51
N ILE A 249 3.56 -30.98 3.57
CA ILE A 249 4.55 -29.94 3.32
C ILE A 249 4.69 -29.78 1.80
N ASN A 250 4.65 -28.55 1.30
CA ASN A 250 4.80 -28.34 -0.15
C ASN A 250 6.27 -28.24 -0.56
N ALA A 251 6.52 -28.38 -1.87
CA ALA A 251 7.88 -28.36 -2.44
C ALA A 251 8.62 -27.05 -2.16
N TYR A 252 7.90 -25.93 -2.06
CA TYR A 252 8.53 -24.63 -1.78
C TYR A 252 9.28 -24.63 -0.44
N ILE A 253 8.66 -25.11 0.64
CA ILE A 253 9.32 -25.23 1.96
C ILE A 253 10.38 -26.30 1.98
N ALA A 254 10.12 -27.44 1.34
CA ALA A 254 11.09 -28.52 1.25
C ALA A 254 12.40 -28.04 0.64
N ASN A 255 12.32 -27.23 -0.42
CA ASN A 255 13.48 -26.64 -1.07
C ASN A 255 14.19 -25.58 -0.20
N ILE A 256 13.43 -24.71 0.51
CA ILE A 256 14.02 -23.70 1.40
C ILE A 256 14.80 -24.36 2.54
N LEU A 257 14.24 -25.42 3.13
CA LEU A 257 14.83 -26.11 4.27
C LEU A 257 15.78 -27.24 3.86
N ASN A 258 15.89 -27.51 2.56
CA ASN A 258 16.75 -28.56 1.98
C ASN A 258 16.43 -29.98 2.49
N PHE A 259 15.13 -30.32 2.52
CA PHE A 259 14.62 -31.64 2.83
C PHE A 259 13.83 -32.23 1.66
N LYS A 260 13.71 -33.55 1.62
CA LYS A 260 12.71 -34.19 0.76
C LYS A 260 11.37 -34.26 1.48
N GLN A 261 10.28 -33.99 0.79
CA GLN A 261 8.93 -34.04 1.37
C GLN A 261 8.63 -35.39 2.04
N GLU A 262 9.03 -36.48 1.40
CA GLU A 262 8.84 -37.85 1.87
C GLU A 262 9.55 -38.14 3.20
N ASP A 263 10.65 -37.45 3.49
CA ASP A 263 11.45 -37.67 4.70
C ASP A 263 10.84 -37.05 5.95
N VAL A 264 9.89 -36.14 5.81
CA VAL A 264 9.33 -35.35 6.93
C VAL A 264 7.83 -35.58 7.15
N ILE A 265 7.10 -36.12 6.16
CA ILE A 265 5.69 -36.48 6.32
C ILE A 265 5.57 -37.57 7.41
N ASP A 266 4.50 -37.52 8.20
CA ASP A 266 4.20 -38.35 9.35
C ASP A 266 5.19 -38.26 10.53
N LYS A 267 6.21 -37.40 10.44
CA LYS A 267 7.10 -37.10 11.56
C LYS A 267 6.60 -35.93 12.39
N ASN A 268 6.96 -35.93 13.66
CA ASN A 268 6.67 -34.82 14.55
C ASN A 268 7.29 -33.53 14.02
N TYR A 269 6.55 -32.40 14.05
CA TYR A 269 7.02 -31.13 13.52
C TYR A 269 8.30 -30.62 14.17
N LEU A 270 8.63 -31.04 15.40
CA LEU A 270 9.88 -30.71 16.10
C LEU A 270 11.12 -31.24 15.37
N TYR A 271 10.96 -32.26 14.52
CA TYR A 271 12.06 -32.72 13.67
C TYR A 271 12.53 -31.66 12.69
N LEU A 272 11.59 -30.86 12.17
CA LEU A 272 11.84 -29.81 11.19
C LEU A 272 12.04 -28.45 11.84
N ILE A 273 11.23 -28.12 12.86
CA ILE A 273 11.12 -26.78 13.44
C ILE A 273 11.78 -26.76 14.82
N ARG A 274 12.99 -26.20 14.90
CA ARG A 274 13.77 -26.10 16.16
C ARG A 274 13.70 -24.74 16.82
N ASN A 275 13.10 -23.73 16.17
CA ASN A 275 12.94 -22.38 16.72
C ASN A 275 11.84 -22.38 17.78
N GLN A 276 12.18 -21.95 19.01
CA GLN A 276 11.26 -21.94 20.16
C GLN A 276 10.06 -21.01 19.96
N GLU A 277 10.25 -19.87 19.29
CA GLU A 277 9.18 -18.90 19.03
C GLU A 277 8.13 -19.49 18.07
N ILE A 278 8.58 -20.22 17.04
CA ILE A 278 7.69 -20.90 16.09
C ILE A 278 6.96 -22.06 16.79
N GLN A 279 7.65 -22.83 17.65
CA GLN A 279 7.03 -23.89 18.44
C GLN A 279 5.93 -23.34 19.36
N ALA A 280 6.23 -22.27 20.10
CA ALA A 280 5.26 -21.60 20.95
C ALA A 280 4.04 -21.09 20.17
N ALA A 281 4.26 -20.55 18.95
CA ALA A 281 3.20 -20.09 18.07
C ALA A 281 2.31 -21.25 17.58
N ILE A 282 2.88 -22.41 17.25
CA ILE A 282 2.14 -23.61 16.86
C ILE A 282 1.28 -24.10 18.03
N GLU A 283 1.84 -24.21 19.23
CA GLU A 283 1.10 -24.66 20.41
C GLU A 283 -0.01 -23.67 20.81
N ALA A 284 0.26 -22.37 20.70
CA ALA A 284 -0.76 -21.34 20.93
C ALA A 284 -1.90 -21.44 19.91
N ALA A 285 -1.58 -21.75 18.63
CA ALA A 285 -2.60 -21.97 17.60
C ALA A 285 -3.46 -23.20 17.93
N PHE A 286 -2.88 -24.30 18.39
CA PHE A 286 -3.63 -25.45 18.85
C PHE A 286 -4.51 -25.15 20.07
N ALA A 287 -4.07 -24.25 20.96
CA ALA A 287 -4.87 -23.76 22.07
C ALA A 287 -5.98 -22.77 21.66
N ASN A 288 -6.17 -22.55 20.36
CA ASN A 288 -7.11 -21.56 19.80
C ASN A 288 -6.87 -20.13 20.34
N GLN A 289 -5.63 -19.82 20.66
CA GLN A 289 -5.22 -18.49 21.07
C GLN A 289 -4.89 -17.66 19.82
N LYS A 290 -5.07 -16.34 19.93
CA LYS A 290 -4.71 -15.43 18.83
C LYS A 290 -3.18 -15.39 18.68
N VAL A 291 -2.66 -16.05 17.66
CA VAL A 291 -1.23 -16.12 17.40
C VAL A 291 -0.80 -14.92 16.59
N LYS A 292 0.29 -14.28 17.01
CA LYS A 292 0.95 -13.26 16.21
C LYS A 292 1.74 -13.95 15.09
N VAL A 293 1.82 -13.27 13.95
CA VAL A 293 2.73 -13.66 12.88
C VAL A 293 4.19 -13.57 13.37
N VAL A 294 5.01 -14.52 12.95
CA VAL A 294 6.42 -14.61 13.33
C VAL A 294 7.28 -14.34 12.10
N ASP A 295 8.25 -13.43 12.25
CA ASP A 295 9.26 -13.20 11.20
C ASP A 295 10.44 -14.16 11.42
N LEU A 296 10.77 -14.96 10.40
CA LEU A 296 11.91 -15.86 10.39
C LEU A 296 12.94 -15.37 9.39
N VAL A 297 14.17 -15.13 9.87
CA VAL A 297 15.31 -14.83 8.98
C VAL A 297 16.06 -16.11 8.67
N LEU A 298 16.09 -16.48 7.40
CA LEU A 298 16.82 -17.67 6.93
C LEU A 298 17.59 -17.33 5.65
N GLN A 299 18.88 -17.63 5.64
CA GLN A 299 19.78 -17.39 4.48
C GLN A 299 19.67 -15.96 3.90
N GLY A 300 19.52 -14.95 4.77
CA GLY A 300 19.42 -13.55 4.37
C GLY A 300 18.06 -13.13 3.80
N ARG A 301 17.06 -14.02 3.80
CA ARG A 301 15.67 -13.75 3.45
C ARG A 301 14.81 -13.68 4.69
N ILE A 302 13.71 -12.92 4.60
CA ILE A 302 12.75 -12.73 5.68
C ILE A 302 11.46 -13.43 5.28
N TYR A 303 11.07 -14.42 6.06
CA TYR A 303 9.83 -15.17 5.88
C TYR A 303 8.82 -14.79 6.97
N LEU A 304 7.61 -14.48 6.56
CA LEU A 304 6.49 -14.25 7.45
C LEU A 304 5.72 -15.56 7.64
N LEU A 305 5.67 -16.04 8.88
CA LEU A 305 4.93 -17.24 9.25
C LEU A 305 3.59 -16.86 9.85
N SER A 306 2.50 -17.42 9.36
CA SER A 306 1.18 -17.33 9.95
C SER A 306 0.66 -18.73 10.34
N PHE A 307 -0.07 -18.78 11.44
CA PHE A 307 -0.51 -20.02 12.08
C PHE A 307 -2.03 -20.00 12.22
N ASN A 308 -2.70 -20.91 11.54
CA ASN A 308 -4.16 -20.97 11.55
C ASN A 308 -4.62 -22.35 11.99
N LEU A 309 -5.48 -22.39 13.02
CA LEU A 309 -6.16 -23.61 13.42
C LEU A 309 -7.19 -23.97 12.34
N ILE A 310 -7.20 -25.23 11.95
CA ILE A 310 -8.24 -25.82 11.10
C ILE A 310 -8.95 -26.93 11.85
N GLU A 311 -10.27 -26.96 11.71
CA GLU A 311 -11.11 -28.02 12.23
C GLU A 311 -12.07 -28.45 11.12
N ASN A 312 -11.95 -29.69 10.66
CA ASN A 312 -12.89 -30.25 9.70
C ASN A 312 -13.08 -31.76 9.96
N SER A 313 -14.14 -32.31 9.37
CA SER A 313 -14.50 -33.73 9.57
C SER A 313 -13.52 -34.71 8.94
N TRP A 314 -12.60 -34.29 8.08
CA TRP A 314 -11.70 -35.15 7.32
C TRP A 314 -10.28 -35.18 7.89
N ILE A 315 -9.81 -34.05 8.37
CA ILE A 315 -8.44 -33.85 8.87
C ILE A 315 -8.42 -33.87 10.41
N GLY A 316 -9.62 -33.77 11.04
CA GLY A 316 -9.71 -33.50 12.45
C GLY A 316 -9.29 -32.07 12.79
N ARG A 317 -8.57 -31.92 13.89
CA ARG A 317 -8.00 -30.66 14.35
C ARG A 317 -6.54 -30.59 13.94
N GLY A 318 -6.16 -29.48 13.31
CA GLY A 318 -4.78 -29.30 12.83
C GLY A 318 -4.39 -27.83 12.77
N VAL A 319 -3.11 -27.57 12.58
CA VAL A 319 -2.58 -26.21 12.37
C VAL A 319 -1.95 -26.10 10.98
N VAL A 320 -2.38 -25.11 10.23
CA VAL A 320 -1.76 -24.71 8.97
C VAL A 320 -0.76 -23.61 9.23
N VAL A 321 0.49 -23.86 8.90
CA VAL A 321 1.57 -22.87 8.90
C VAL A 321 1.80 -22.41 7.47
N SER A 322 1.54 -21.14 7.20
CA SER A 322 1.85 -20.50 5.91
C SER A 322 3.15 -19.74 6.04
N VAL A 323 4.03 -19.87 5.06
CA VAL A 323 5.36 -19.24 5.03
C VAL A 323 5.47 -18.39 3.77
N LEU A 324 5.51 -17.09 3.94
CA LEU A 324 5.57 -16.12 2.85
C LEU A 324 6.92 -15.41 2.84
N ASP A 325 7.62 -15.40 1.71
CA ASP A 325 8.82 -14.56 1.53
C ASP A 325 8.39 -13.10 1.44
N VAL A 326 8.73 -12.33 2.46
CA VAL A 326 8.42 -10.89 2.56
C VAL A 326 9.68 -10.04 2.49
N THR A 327 10.78 -10.61 1.99
CA THR A 327 12.08 -9.94 1.97
C THR A 327 12.02 -8.59 1.28
N GLU A 328 11.44 -8.54 0.10
CA GLU A 328 11.34 -7.29 -0.66
C GLU A 328 10.36 -6.30 -0.01
N GLN A 329 9.22 -6.78 0.50
CA GLN A 329 8.28 -5.93 1.24
C GLN A 329 8.93 -5.31 2.48
N ARG A 330 9.66 -6.13 3.26
CA ARG A 330 10.36 -5.66 4.46
C ARG A 330 11.49 -4.69 4.13
N LYS A 331 12.22 -4.90 3.01
CA LYS A 331 13.22 -3.94 2.54
C LYS A 331 12.57 -2.59 2.20
N VAL A 332 11.49 -2.61 1.43
CA VAL A 332 10.75 -1.40 1.07
C VAL A 332 10.21 -0.70 2.31
N GLU A 333 9.58 -1.44 3.25
CA GLU A 333 9.11 -0.88 4.51
C GLU A 333 10.25 -0.27 5.35
N LYS A 334 11.40 -0.93 5.39
CA LYS A 334 12.58 -0.43 6.10
C LYS A 334 13.06 0.88 5.50
N VAL A 335 13.25 0.91 4.18
CA VAL A 335 13.67 2.12 3.45
C VAL A 335 12.66 3.25 3.68
N LYS A 336 11.37 2.95 3.66
CA LYS A 336 10.32 3.93 3.93
C LYS A 336 10.38 4.47 5.36
N ARG A 337 10.56 3.60 6.36
CA ARG A 337 10.72 4.00 7.77
C ARG A 337 11.96 4.86 7.98
N GLU A 338 13.09 4.44 7.43
CA GLU A 338 14.36 5.20 7.50
C GLU A 338 14.22 6.57 6.82
N PHE A 339 13.52 6.64 5.68
CA PHE A 339 13.22 7.90 5.01
C PHE A 339 12.44 8.86 5.92
N PHE A 340 11.33 8.40 6.52
CA PHE A 340 10.55 9.28 7.41
C PHE A 340 11.29 9.65 8.71
N ALA A 341 12.07 8.74 9.27
CA ALA A 341 12.89 9.03 10.42
C ALA A 341 13.94 10.10 10.11
N ASN A 342 14.67 9.95 9.01
CA ASN A 342 15.68 10.90 8.58
C ASN A 342 15.06 12.26 8.22
N ALA A 343 13.94 12.27 7.52
CA ALA A 343 13.18 13.48 7.20
C ALA A 343 12.80 14.26 8.46
N SER A 344 12.25 13.54 9.45
CA SER A 344 11.88 14.14 10.73
C SER A 344 13.08 14.75 11.45
N HIS A 345 14.22 14.08 11.44
CA HIS A 345 15.46 14.60 12.03
C HIS A 345 16.00 15.82 11.29
N GLU A 346 16.02 15.79 9.95
CA GLU A 346 16.53 16.89 9.13
C GLU A 346 15.61 18.13 9.16
N LEU A 347 14.32 17.96 9.41
CA LEU A 347 13.38 19.06 9.62
C LEU A 347 13.40 19.59 11.07
N LYS A 348 13.58 18.73 12.06
CA LYS A 348 13.59 19.15 13.47
C LYS A 348 14.78 20.06 13.83
N SER A 349 15.95 19.77 13.25
CA SER A 349 17.17 20.54 13.53
C SER A 349 17.03 22.03 13.18
N PRO A 350 16.69 22.41 11.91
CA PRO A 350 16.50 23.81 11.56
C PRO A 350 15.35 24.47 12.33
N LEU A 351 14.24 23.75 12.56
CA LEU A 351 13.12 24.25 13.37
C LEU A 351 13.56 24.62 14.79
N THR A 352 14.36 23.77 15.42
CA THR A 352 14.92 24.06 16.76
C THR A 352 15.81 25.30 16.72
N SER A 353 16.62 25.47 15.67
CA SER A 353 17.46 26.65 15.50
C SER A 353 16.62 27.93 15.33
N ILE A 354 15.58 27.88 14.49
CA ILE A 354 14.63 28.98 14.28
C ILE A 354 14.01 29.39 15.62
N LEU A 355 13.43 28.41 16.34
CA LEU A 355 12.80 28.67 17.63
C LEU A 355 13.79 29.23 18.64
N GLY A 356 15.01 28.70 18.69
CA GLY A 356 16.05 29.19 19.60
C GLY A 356 16.45 30.65 19.35
N TYR A 357 16.69 31.01 18.08
CA TYR A 357 17.01 32.41 17.75
C TYR A 357 15.83 33.34 18.05
N GLN A 358 14.60 32.94 17.71
CA GLN A 358 13.42 33.76 17.99
C GLN A 358 13.17 33.93 19.47
N GLN A 359 13.41 32.89 20.26
CA GLN A 359 13.28 32.95 21.70
C GLN A 359 14.34 33.86 22.36
N MET A 360 15.60 33.77 21.91
CA MET A 360 16.68 34.65 22.39
C MET A 360 16.40 36.12 22.07
N ILE A 361 15.78 36.41 20.92
CA ILE A 361 15.36 37.80 20.59
C ILE A 361 14.20 38.22 21.50
N LEU A 362 13.19 37.35 21.66
CA LEU A 362 12.00 37.65 22.47
C LEU A 362 12.31 37.88 23.93
N GLU A 363 13.24 37.12 24.49
CA GLU A 363 13.70 37.22 25.88
C GLU A 363 14.72 38.36 26.11
N GLY A 364 15.09 39.09 25.06
CA GLY A 364 16.05 40.19 25.15
C GLY A 364 17.49 39.75 25.39
N ILE A 365 17.80 38.46 25.13
CA ILE A 365 19.19 37.95 25.20
C ILE A 365 19.99 38.47 23.99
N ILE A 366 19.32 38.66 22.86
CA ILE A 366 19.81 39.31 21.67
C ILE A 366 19.00 40.61 21.52
N ASP A 367 19.57 41.74 21.91
CA ASP A 367 18.91 43.06 21.94
C ASP A 367 19.61 44.10 21.04
N ASP A 368 20.88 43.85 20.67
CA ASP A 368 21.60 44.69 19.71
C ASP A 368 21.02 44.58 18.31
N GLU A 369 20.76 45.70 17.65
CA GLU A 369 20.12 45.77 16.33
C GLU A 369 20.86 44.94 15.28
N GLN A 370 22.19 44.95 15.28
CA GLN A 370 23.00 44.17 14.36
C GLN A 370 22.89 42.66 14.65
N ALA A 371 22.94 42.30 15.93
CA ALA A 371 22.80 40.90 16.37
C ALA A 371 21.39 40.34 16.08
N VAL A 372 20.34 41.15 16.26
CA VAL A 372 18.96 40.79 15.86
C VAL A 372 18.86 40.56 14.37
N LYS A 373 19.47 41.46 13.54
CA LYS A 373 19.47 41.29 12.09
C LYS A 373 20.22 40.04 11.66
N GLU A 374 21.35 39.73 12.27
CA GLU A 374 22.09 38.47 11.99
C GLU A 374 21.32 37.22 12.42
N ALA A 375 20.69 37.24 13.60
CA ALA A 375 19.84 36.14 14.06
C ALA A 375 18.64 35.93 13.17
N THR A 376 17.98 37.00 12.71
CA THR A 376 16.88 36.96 11.76
C THR A 376 17.33 36.41 10.40
N ALA A 377 18.48 36.83 9.90
CA ALA A 377 19.04 36.28 8.65
C ALA A 377 19.33 34.78 8.76
N LYS A 378 19.85 34.32 9.91
CA LYS A 378 20.04 32.89 10.18
C LYS A 378 18.71 32.13 10.20
N THR A 379 17.69 32.69 10.84
CA THR A 379 16.34 32.12 10.88
C THR A 379 15.75 31.96 9.48
N ILE A 380 15.86 32.99 8.62
CA ILE A 380 15.41 32.94 7.24
C ILE A 380 16.16 31.85 6.47
N LYS A 381 17.47 31.75 6.66
CA LYS A 381 18.29 30.70 6.01
C LYS A 381 17.83 29.29 6.40
N GLU A 382 17.54 29.06 7.67
CA GLU A 382 17.05 27.77 8.13
C GLU A 382 15.62 27.46 7.64
N ALA A 383 14.76 28.47 7.55
CA ALA A 383 13.43 28.34 6.97
C ALA A 383 13.48 27.97 5.47
N MET A 384 14.33 28.65 4.70
CA MET A 384 14.56 28.32 3.28
C MET A 384 15.14 26.91 3.11
N ARG A 385 15.99 26.47 4.03
CA ARG A 385 16.52 25.12 4.02
C ARG A 385 15.42 24.08 4.26
N MET A 386 14.49 24.33 5.19
CA MET A 386 13.34 23.45 5.43
C MET A 386 12.46 23.35 4.18
N ASP A 387 12.17 24.47 3.56
CA ASP A 387 11.38 24.53 2.33
C ASP A 387 12.02 23.67 1.21
N GLN A 388 13.33 23.82 1.02
CA GLN A 388 14.08 23.01 0.06
C GLN A 388 13.99 21.50 0.36
N ILE A 389 14.13 21.09 1.62
CA ILE A 389 13.99 19.68 2.01
C ILE A 389 12.58 19.16 1.67
N ILE A 390 11.55 19.96 1.95
CA ILE A 390 10.15 19.58 1.67
C ILE A 390 9.93 19.43 0.16
N ILE A 391 10.42 20.38 -0.64
CA ILE A 391 10.32 20.33 -2.10
C ILE A 391 10.99 19.06 -2.63
N GLU A 392 12.24 18.79 -2.25
CA GLU A 392 12.98 17.61 -2.72
C GLU A 392 12.33 16.29 -2.26
N MET A 393 11.73 16.26 -1.06
CA MET A 393 10.96 15.11 -0.59
C MET A 393 9.71 14.87 -1.43
N LEU A 394 8.98 15.93 -1.78
CA LEU A 394 7.79 15.83 -2.63
C LEU A 394 8.15 15.38 -4.05
N GLU A 395 9.27 15.87 -4.59
CA GLU A 395 9.78 15.45 -5.90
C GLU A 395 10.16 13.97 -5.89
N LEU A 396 10.93 13.54 -4.90
CA LEU A 396 11.28 12.13 -4.74
C LEU A 396 10.05 11.24 -4.58
N SER A 397 9.06 11.69 -3.81
CA SER A 397 7.79 10.97 -3.63
C SER A 397 7.00 10.85 -4.95
N LYS A 398 7.01 11.90 -5.80
CA LYS A 398 6.39 11.85 -7.13
C LYS A 398 7.10 10.85 -8.04
N LEU A 399 8.44 10.85 -8.04
CA LEU A 399 9.25 9.90 -8.81
C LEU A 399 9.00 8.45 -8.42
N GLU A 400 8.71 8.18 -7.14
CA GLU A 400 8.45 6.84 -6.59
C GLU A 400 7.01 6.37 -6.76
N SER A 401 6.07 7.29 -6.98
CA SER A 401 4.63 6.98 -7.04
C SER A 401 4.18 6.30 -8.33
N GLY A 402 5.08 6.12 -9.31
CA GLY A 402 4.74 5.52 -10.61
C GLY A 402 3.87 6.42 -11.49
N ILE A 403 3.82 7.72 -11.20
CA ILE A 403 3.15 8.71 -12.05
C ILE A 403 3.82 8.69 -13.42
N GLN A 404 3.03 8.63 -14.47
CA GLN A 404 3.52 8.78 -15.82
C GLN A 404 3.85 10.26 -16.08
N PHE A 405 5.10 10.51 -16.44
CA PHE A 405 5.53 11.83 -16.88
C PHE A 405 5.29 11.94 -18.38
N VAL A 406 4.96 13.14 -18.83
CA VAL A 406 4.86 13.43 -20.27
C VAL A 406 6.26 13.75 -20.75
N ASP A 407 6.77 12.91 -21.65
CA ASP A 407 8.07 13.10 -22.27
C ASP A 407 7.96 13.94 -23.53
N GLU A 408 8.98 14.71 -23.81
CA GLU A 408 9.14 15.55 -25.00
C GLU A 408 10.59 15.50 -25.48
N ASP A 409 10.83 15.98 -26.68
CA ASP A 409 12.18 16.07 -27.22
C ASP A 409 12.89 17.30 -26.63
N VAL A 410 13.82 17.04 -25.72
CA VAL A 410 14.51 18.05 -24.93
C VAL A 410 15.94 18.23 -25.43
N PHE A 411 16.29 19.45 -25.80
CA PHE A 411 17.65 19.84 -26.21
C PHE A 411 18.49 20.09 -24.95
N LEU A 412 19.31 19.12 -24.57
CA LEU A 412 20.05 19.13 -23.31
C LEU A 412 21.14 20.19 -23.20
N PRO A 413 21.88 20.56 -24.28
CA PRO A 413 22.91 21.62 -24.20
C PRO A 413 22.35 22.91 -23.63
N LYS A 414 21.17 23.33 -24.10
CA LYS A 414 20.53 24.56 -23.66
C LYS A 414 20.20 24.54 -22.15
N ILE A 415 19.77 23.39 -21.64
CA ILE A 415 19.51 23.23 -20.20
C ILE A 415 20.80 23.39 -19.40
N VAL A 416 21.90 22.79 -19.85
CA VAL A 416 23.20 22.94 -19.18
C VAL A 416 23.62 24.42 -19.14
N GLU A 417 23.50 25.13 -20.26
CA GLU A 417 23.85 26.55 -20.36
C GLU A 417 22.95 27.41 -19.45
N GLU A 418 21.64 27.22 -19.49
CA GLU A 418 20.67 27.93 -18.64
C GLU A 418 20.98 27.73 -17.15
N ILE A 419 21.34 26.52 -16.75
CA ILE A 419 21.67 26.22 -15.35
C ILE A 419 23.00 26.87 -14.96
N ILE A 420 24.04 26.80 -15.79
CA ILE A 420 25.33 27.44 -15.50
C ILE A 420 25.16 28.95 -15.35
N GLU A 421 24.34 29.58 -16.18
CA GLU A 421 24.03 31.01 -16.10
C GLU A 421 23.34 31.37 -14.77
N GLN A 422 22.41 30.53 -14.30
CA GLN A 422 21.76 30.72 -12.98
C GLN A 422 22.77 30.72 -11.83
N TYR A 423 23.83 29.92 -11.93
CA TYR A 423 24.88 29.84 -10.90
C TYR A 423 26.05 30.82 -11.08
N HIS A 424 25.97 31.72 -12.04
CA HIS A 424 27.06 32.68 -12.36
C HIS A 424 27.62 33.39 -11.12
N GLN A 425 26.76 33.89 -10.22
CA GLN A 425 27.19 34.58 -9.00
C GLN A 425 27.95 33.67 -8.04
N GLU A 426 27.52 32.42 -7.89
CA GLU A 426 28.18 31.45 -6.99
C GLU A 426 29.53 31.00 -7.58
N LEU A 427 29.57 30.78 -8.88
CA LEU A 427 30.79 30.46 -9.60
C LEU A 427 31.82 31.58 -9.48
N ALA A 428 31.40 32.83 -9.68
CA ALA A 428 32.23 33.99 -9.51
C ALA A 428 32.73 34.16 -8.08
N ARG A 429 31.87 33.97 -7.07
CA ARG A 429 32.24 34.06 -5.65
C ARG A 429 33.30 33.03 -5.26
N LYS A 430 33.23 31.80 -5.80
CA LYS A 430 34.22 30.74 -5.56
C LYS A 430 35.39 30.76 -6.55
N GLU A 431 35.40 31.67 -7.51
CA GLU A 431 36.37 31.75 -8.61
C GLU A 431 36.50 30.41 -9.38
N ILE A 432 35.36 29.71 -9.58
CA ILE A 432 35.32 28.41 -10.28
C ILE A 432 35.31 28.67 -11.79
N THR A 433 36.23 27.99 -12.49
CA THR A 433 36.26 28.00 -13.97
C THR A 433 35.40 26.85 -14.50
N VAL A 434 34.50 27.14 -15.44
CA VAL A 434 33.66 26.13 -16.09
C VAL A 434 34.10 25.91 -17.52
N HIS A 435 34.36 24.67 -17.90
CA HIS A 435 34.62 24.24 -19.26
C HIS A 435 33.45 23.43 -19.78
N LEU A 436 32.84 23.89 -20.87
CA LEU A 436 31.72 23.24 -21.54
C LEU A 436 32.19 22.61 -22.85
N ASP A 437 31.94 21.34 -23.03
CA ASP A 437 32.13 20.59 -24.28
C ASP A 437 30.81 19.87 -24.58
N LEU A 438 29.94 20.59 -25.29
CA LEU A 438 28.54 20.22 -25.48
C LEU A 438 28.28 19.91 -26.96
N ALA A 439 28.06 18.66 -27.29
CA ALA A 439 27.53 18.27 -28.59
C ALA A 439 26.01 18.56 -28.65
N GLU A 440 25.48 18.72 -29.85
CA GLU A 440 24.04 18.87 -30.06
C GLU A 440 23.33 17.53 -29.74
N VAL A 441 22.69 17.48 -28.58
CA VAL A 441 22.02 16.27 -28.07
C VAL A 441 20.59 16.58 -27.69
N THR A 442 19.66 15.88 -28.32
CA THR A 442 18.23 15.86 -27.94
C THR A 442 17.88 14.50 -27.38
N LYS A 443 17.17 14.48 -26.26
CA LYS A 443 16.69 13.25 -25.63
C LYS A 443 15.18 13.33 -25.42
N HIS A 444 14.51 12.21 -25.60
CA HIS A 444 13.09 12.06 -25.30
C HIS A 444 12.93 11.82 -23.80
N ILE A 445 12.63 12.88 -23.06
CA ILE A 445 12.59 12.90 -21.60
C ILE A 445 11.64 14.01 -21.12
N ASN A 446 11.09 13.87 -19.92
CA ASN A 446 10.37 14.99 -19.33
C ASN A 446 11.32 16.16 -19.03
N ARG A 447 10.98 17.35 -19.56
CA ARG A 447 11.84 18.56 -19.45
C ARG A 447 12.18 18.89 -17.99
N THR A 448 11.20 18.82 -17.09
CA THR A 448 11.42 19.12 -15.67
C THR A 448 12.42 18.14 -15.04
N LEU A 449 12.30 16.85 -15.35
CA LEU A 449 13.22 15.82 -14.84
C LEU A 449 14.62 15.97 -15.43
N ALA A 450 14.74 16.37 -16.69
CA ALA A 450 16.04 16.67 -17.30
C ALA A 450 16.72 17.86 -16.58
N ILE A 451 15.98 18.93 -16.32
CA ILE A 451 16.47 20.09 -15.56
C ILE A 451 16.91 19.67 -14.15
N GLU A 452 16.09 18.91 -13.46
CA GLU A 452 16.35 18.40 -12.11
C GLU A 452 17.63 17.55 -12.05
N LEU A 453 17.78 16.61 -12.99
CA LEU A 453 18.93 15.74 -13.07
C LEU A 453 20.21 16.56 -13.26
N ILE A 454 20.23 17.48 -14.25
CA ILE A 454 21.41 18.28 -14.59
C ILE A 454 21.70 19.29 -13.46
N ARG A 455 20.68 19.93 -12.90
CA ARG A 455 20.80 20.89 -11.80
C ARG A 455 21.42 20.25 -10.56
N ASN A 456 20.92 19.11 -10.14
CA ASN A 456 21.46 18.39 -8.97
C ASN A 456 22.94 18.04 -9.12
N LEU A 457 23.37 17.65 -10.31
CA LEU A 457 24.76 17.32 -10.59
C LEU A 457 25.65 18.56 -10.60
N ILE A 458 25.22 19.67 -11.24
CA ILE A 458 25.95 20.93 -11.32
C ILE A 458 26.02 21.58 -9.92
N ASP A 459 24.92 21.61 -9.18
CA ASP A 459 24.86 22.15 -7.82
C ASP A 459 25.87 21.43 -6.91
N ASN A 460 25.93 20.11 -6.97
CA ASN A 460 26.92 19.33 -6.22
C ASN A 460 28.35 19.67 -6.65
N ALA A 461 28.61 19.78 -7.95
CA ALA A 461 29.94 20.15 -8.46
C ALA A 461 30.38 21.56 -8.01
N ILE A 462 29.44 22.49 -7.85
CA ILE A 462 29.72 23.83 -7.35
C ILE A 462 29.87 23.83 -5.83
N LYS A 463 28.94 23.20 -5.11
CA LYS A 463 28.93 23.17 -3.63
C LYS A 463 30.18 22.56 -3.05
N TYR A 464 30.61 21.44 -3.57
CA TYR A 464 31.73 20.66 -3.06
C TYR A 464 33.07 20.99 -3.72
N ASN A 465 33.11 22.00 -4.60
CA ASN A 465 34.34 22.45 -5.21
C ASN A 465 35.17 23.33 -4.27
N LYS A 466 36.44 23.40 -4.55
CA LYS A 466 37.41 24.29 -3.92
C LYS A 466 37.34 25.70 -4.54
N ILE A 467 37.78 26.71 -3.79
CA ILE A 467 38.00 28.03 -4.33
C ILE A 467 39.07 27.93 -5.45
N LYS A 468 38.86 28.61 -6.57
CA LYS A 468 39.67 28.52 -7.77
C LYS A 468 39.70 27.13 -8.42
N GLY A 469 38.63 26.35 -8.17
CA GLY A 469 38.45 25.03 -8.76
C GLY A 469 37.98 25.10 -10.22
N MET A 470 37.77 23.92 -10.79
CA MET A 470 37.30 23.74 -12.14
C MET A 470 36.13 22.80 -12.21
N ILE A 471 35.19 23.06 -13.08
CA ILE A 471 34.11 22.13 -13.46
C ILE A 471 34.20 21.92 -14.97
N THR A 472 34.24 20.66 -15.39
CA THR A 472 34.18 20.28 -16.80
C THR A 472 32.89 19.51 -17.05
N ILE A 473 32.10 19.98 -18.02
CA ILE A 473 30.86 19.32 -18.43
C ILE A 473 31.02 18.87 -19.87
N THR A 474 30.98 17.59 -20.11
CA THR A 474 31.04 17.00 -21.46
C THR A 474 29.70 16.30 -21.73
N LEU A 475 29.06 16.66 -22.82
CA LEU A 475 27.79 16.09 -23.27
C LEU A 475 27.93 15.57 -24.70
N ASN A 476 27.59 14.32 -24.92
CA ASN A 476 27.45 13.73 -26.25
C ASN A 476 26.24 12.78 -26.29
N GLU A 477 25.93 12.20 -27.44
CA GLU A 477 24.77 11.33 -27.62
C GLU A 477 24.72 10.13 -26.65
N GLN A 478 25.88 9.68 -26.17
CA GLN A 478 25.99 8.49 -25.33
C GLN A 478 25.99 8.81 -23.83
N LYS A 479 26.52 9.98 -23.44
CA LYS A 479 26.75 10.28 -22.02
C LYS A 479 26.81 11.78 -21.73
N LEU A 480 26.44 12.09 -20.49
CA LEU A 480 26.75 13.35 -19.80
C LEU A 480 27.81 13.07 -18.73
N VAL A 481 28.90 13.79 -18.75
CA VAL A 481 29.99 13.71 -17.77
C VAL A 481 30.15 15.06 -17.09
N ILE A 482 30.07 15.07 -15.77
CA ILE A 482 30.34 16.26 -14.96
C ILE A 482 31.51 15.91 -14.04
N ARG A 483 32.60 16.66 -14.18
CA ARG A 483 33.82 16.52 -13.39
C ARG A 483 34.12 17.80 -12.65
N ASP A 484 34.37 17.69 -11.36
CA ASP A 484 34.83 18.78 -10.52
C ASP A 484 36.20 18.48 -9.89
N THR A 485 36.92 19.53 -9.50
CA THR A 485 38.21 19.45 -8.79
C THR A 485 38.05 19.65 -7.27
N GLY A 486 36.92 19.27 -6.74
CA GLY A 486 36.52 19.50 -5.35
C GLY A 486 37.23 18.63 -4.31
N ILE A 487 36.55 18.51 -3.18
CA ILE A 487 37.05 17.77 -2.01
C ILE A 487 37.08 16.24 -2.22
N GLY A 488 36.38 15.76 -3.25
CA GLY A 488 36.26 14.32 -3.50
C GLY A 488 35.42 13.58 -2.46
N ILE A 489 35.27 12.27 -2.69
CA ILE A 489 34.45 11.37 -1.89
C ILE A 489 35.33 10.18 -1.51
N PRO A 490 35.39 9.78 -0.23
CA PRO A 490 36.10 8.57 0.20
C PRO A 490 35.53 7.32 -0.47
N GLU A 491 36.36 6.36 -0.79
CA GLU A 491 35.97 5.13 -1.50
C GLU A 491 34.86 4.35 -0.75
N ALA A 492 34.93 4.32 0.58
CA ALA A 492 33.91 3.67 1.43
C ALA A 492 32.52 4.29 1.30
N ASP A 493 32.42 5.56 0.88
CA ASP A 493 31.19 6.32 0.80
C ASP A 493 30.59 6.36 -0.62
N ILE A 494 31.36 6.01 -1.65
CA ILE A 494 30.94 6.08 -3.06
C ILE A 494 29.63 5.34 -3.32
N SER A 495 29.46 4.15 -2.75
CA SER A 495 28.24 3.37 -2.92
C SER A 495 27.03 3.97 -2.20
N ARG A 496 27.26 4.76 -1.15
CA ARG A 496 26.27 5.27 -0.24
C ARG A 496 25.77 6.69 -0.56
N VAL A 497 26.52 7.47 -1.34
CA VAL A 497 26.14 8.85 -1.67
C VAL A 497 24.82 8.96 -2.46
N PHE A 498 24.33 7.85 -3.00
CA PHE A 498 23.02 7.74 -3.64
C PHE A 498 21.89 7.33 -2.67
N GLU A 499 22.23 7.04 -1.39
CA GLU A 499 21.23 6.80 -0.35
C GLU A 499 20.56 8.12 0.06
N ARG A 500 19.29 8.07 0.42
CA ARG A 500 18.54 9.26 0.84
C ARG A 500 19.08 9.82 2.14
N PHE A 501 19.25 11.14 2.22
CA PHE A 501 19.81 11.86 3.38
C PHE A 501 21.24 11.49 3.74
N TYR A 502 21.91 10.72 2.88
CA TYR A 502 23.31 10.36 3.14
C TYR A 502 24.24 11.52 2.86
N ARG A 503 25.22 11.70 3.73
CA ARG A 503 26.23 12.75 3.63
C ARG A 503 27.53 12.23 4.24
N VAL A 504 28.65 12.43 3.56
CA VAL A 504 29.97 11.98 3.99
C VAL A 504 30.40 12.68 5.29
N ASP A 505 30.14 13.98 5.41
CA ASP A 505 30.42 14.77 6.60
C ASP A 505 29.18 15.61 6.95
N LYS A 506 28.47 15.21 8.02
CA LYS A 506 27.25 15.89 8.46
C LYS A 506 27.50 17.31 8.97
N ALA A 507 28.67 17.60 9.53
CA ALA A 507 28.97 18.91 10.10
C ALA A 507 29.33 19.94 9.02
N LYS A 508 30.28 19.64 8.14
CA LYS A 508 30.68 20.52 7.04
C LYS A 508 29.59 20.75 6.01
N SER A 509 28.82 19.71 5.72
CA SER A 509 27.73 19.82 4.75
C SER A 509 26.52 20.61 5.29
N LYS A 510 26.34 20.76 6.62
CA LYS A 510 25.31 21.64 7.20
C LYS A 510 25.56 23.11 6.85
N GLU A 511 26.82 23.55 6.89
CA GLU A 511 27.19 24.92 6.53
C GLU A 511 26.99 25.19 5.03
N GLN A 512 27.16 24.19 4.20
CA GLN A 512 27.02 24.28 2.73
C GLN A 512 25.59 24.01 2.21
N GLY A 513 24.61 23.76 3.10
CA GLY A 513 23.18 23.69 2.76
C GLY A 513 22.74 22.45 1.98
N GLY A 514 23.51 21.34 1.99
CA GLY A 514 23.09 20.10 1.30
C GLY A 514 21.99 19.38 2.07
N THR A 515 21.01 18.81 1.38
CA THR A 515 19.90 18.02 1.93
C THR A 515 20.21 16.51 1.97
N GLY A 516 21.08 16.04 1.08
CA GLY A 516 21.39 14.62 0.89
C GLY A 516 20.33 13.88 0.07
N LEU A 517 19.44 14.60 -0.61
CA LEU A 517 18.42 14.03 -1.49
C LEU A 517 18.77 14.15 -2.98
N GLY A 518 19.57 15.14 -3.38
CA GLY A 518 19.83 15.43 -4.78
C GLY A 518 20.39 14.26 -5.58
N LEU A 519 21.39 13.52 -5.09
CA LEU A 519 21.92 12.33 -5.80
C LEU A 519 20.94 11.15 -5.78
N ALA A 520 20.09 11.05 -4.77
CA ALA A 520 19.01 10.05 -4.77
C ALA A 520 17.97 10.37 -5.87
N ILE A 521 17.62 11.63 -6.06
CA ILE A 521 16.75 12.10 -7.16
C ILE A 521 17.39 11.76 -8.50
N VAL A 522 18.68 12.08 -8.70
CA VAL A 522 19.41 11.72 -9.92
C VAL A 522 19.34 10.24 -10.21
N LYS A 523 19.58 9.39 -9.20
CA LYS A 523 19.50 7.94 -9.33
C LYS A 523 18.11 7.46 -9.73
N HIS A 524 17.07 8.03 -9.16
CA HIS A 524 15.68 7.69 -9.51
C HIS A 524 15.34 8.11 -10.94
N ILE A 525 15.71 9.31 -11.35
CA ILE A 525 15.51 9.78 -12.74
C ILE A 525 16.24 8.87 -13.72
N CYS A 526 17.51 8.53 -13.44
CA CYS A 526 18.27 7.57 -14.25
C CYS A 526 17.56 6.22 -14.35
N GLY A 527 17.01 5.72 -13.22
CA GLY A 527 16.26 4.48 -13.18
C GLY A 527 14.99 4.50 -14.05
N LEU A 528 14.26 5.61 -14.05
CA LEU A 528 13.04 5.79 -14.87
C LEU A 528 13.34 5.69 -16.38
N TYR A 529 14.44 6.27 -16.81
CA TYR A 529 14.83 6.30 -18.25
C TYR A 529 15.79 5.17 -18.63
N GLY A 530 16.12 4.27 -17.70
CA GLY A 530 17.06 3.17 -17.94
C GLY A 530 18.50 3.65 -18.17
N TYR A 531 18.85 4.85 -17.71
CA TYR A 531 20.21 5.39 -17.79
C TYR A 531 21.10 4.75 -16.72
N GLN A 532 22.37 4.60 -17.03
CA GLN A 532 23.36 4.12 -16.05
C GLN A 532 24.12 5.31 -15.45
N ILE A 533 24.30 5.29 -14.13
CA ILE A 533 25.06 6.28 -13.40
C ILE A 533 26.34 5.66 -12.86
N ASN A 534 27.47 6.27 -13.15
CA ASN A 534 28.78 5.89 -12.64
C ASN A 534 29.41 7.07 -11.92
N LEU A 535 29.97 6.84 -10.73
CA LEU A 535 30.68 7.81 -9.93
C LEU A 535 32.10 7.33 -9.66
N GLN A 536 33.06 8.18 -9.96
CA GLN A 536 34.48 7.99 -9.65
C GLN A 536 34.96 9.22 -8.89
N SER A 537 35.61 9.02 -7.78
CA SER A 537 36.14 10.12 -6.99
C SER A 537 37.46 9.78 -6.33
N VAL A 538 38.31 10.80 -6.19
CA VAL A 538 39.57 10.74 -5.47
C VAL A 538 39.58 11.89 -4.48
N VAL A 539 39.72 11.58 -3.22
CA VAL A 539 39.74 12.58 -2.13
C VAL A 539 40.74 13.66 -2.42
N ASP A 540 40.36 14.90 -2.21
CA ASP A 540 41.10 16.14 -2.42
C ASP A 540 41.60 16.40 -3.85
N LYS A 541 41.13 15.61 -4.83
CA LYS A 541 41.51 15.79 -6.24
C LYS A 541 40.33 16.10 -7.13
N GLN A 542 39.38 15.18 -7.25
CA GLN A 542 38.28 15.32 -8.21
C GLN A 542 37.13 14.39 -7.91
N THR A 543 35.93 14.76 -8.35
CA THR A 543 34.79 13.86 -8.52
C THR A 543 34.32 13.89 -9.97
N THR A 544 33.97 12.73 -10.50
CA THR A 544 33.46 12.57 -11.86
C THR A 544 32.18 11.75 -11.79
N ILE A 545 31.07 12.33 -12.22
CA ILE A 545 29.79 11.62 -12.37
C ILE A 545 29.49 11.50 -13.85
N THR A 546 29.22 10.28 -14.29
CA THR A 546 28.91 9.96 -15.68
C THR A 546 27.51 9.34 -15.75
N ILE A 547 26.62 9.98 -16.50
CA ILE A 547 25.31 9.42 -16.88
C ILE A 547 25.45 8.86 -18.29
N ILE A 548 25.23 7.57 -18.47
CA ILE A 548 25.24 6.90 -19.77
C ILE A 548 23.78 6.77 -20.20
N PHE A 549 23.46 7.42 -21.31
CA PHE A 549 22.13 7.35 -21.92
C PHE A 549 21.91 5.97 -22.57
N LYS A 550 20.67 5.57 -22.62
CA LYS A 550 20.29 4.32 -23.30
C LYS A 550 20.01 4.58 -24.76
#